data_731d76ec0fabe54bca8778ad100cd0c0
#
_entry.id   731d76ec0fabe54bca8778ad100cd0c0
#
_cell.length_a   1.000
_cell.length_b   1.000
_cell.length_c   1.000
_cell.angle_alpha   90.00
_cell.angle_beta   90.00
_cell.angle_gamma   90.00
#
_symmetry.space_group_name_H-M   'P 1'
#
loop_
_entity.id
_entity.type
_entity.pdbx_description
1 polymer ?
#
loop_
_entity_poly.entity_id
_entity_poly.type
_entity_poly.pdbx_seq_one_letter_code
_entity_poly.pdbx_strand_id
1 'polypeptide(L)'
;VLGYVGKVVNINVDLLATLLKLRIIPVIAPIGYLLSKETKQESHILNVNADEAAGALATKLEAKKLIFLTDVEGVLDASGRLIRKLSREQAQNMIETGVARGGMLPKLQACLEALKKNVEIHIVDGRKPHAILNCMSDNPPGTFIK
;
A
#
# COMPACT_ATOMS: atom_id res chain seq x y z
N VAL A 1 12.36 22.17 0.55
CA VAL A 1 13.31 21.02 0.56
C VAL A 1 12.59 19.86 1.18
N LEU A 2 12.42 18.75 0.44
CA LEU A 2 11.66 17.57 0.89
C LEU A 2 12.40 16.69 1.91
N GLY A 3 13.59 17.10 2.37
CA GLY A 3 14.41 16.30 3.28
C GLY A 3 14.88 14.97 2.62
N TYR A 4 15.19 13.99 3.47
CA TYR A 4 15.66 12.66 3.03
C TYR A 4 14.47 11.75 2.70
N VAL A 5 13.88 11.91 1.51
CA VAL A 5 12.77 11.10 1.01
C VAL A 5 13.27 10.20 -0.10
N GLY A 6 12.91 8.92 -0.04
CA GLY A 6 13.29 7.90 -1.03
C GLY A 6 12.10 7.14 -1.59
N LYS A 7 12.39 6.36 -2.64
CA LYS A 7 11.46 5.37 -3.20
C LYS A 7 11.99 3.97 -2.97
N VAL A 8 11.09 3.01 -2.83
CA VAL A 8 11.45 1.59 -2.69
C VAL A 8 11.96 1.07 -4.03
N VAL A 9 13.23 0.70 -4.09
CA VAL A 9 13.85 0.07 -5.26
C VAL A 9 14.10 -1.42 -5.06
N ASN A 10 14.36 -1.83 -3.82
CA ASN A 10 14.60 -3.23 -3.47
C ASN A 10 14.05 -3.57 -2.08
N ILE A 11 13.69 -4.83 -1.90
CA ILE A 11 13.20 -5.41 -0.64
C ILE A 11 13.91 -6.74 -0.43
N ASN A 12 14.40 -6.99 0.78
CA ASN A 12 14.96 -8.29 1.14
C ASN A 12 13.83 -9.31 1.38
N VAL A 13 13.35 -9.88 0.27
CA VAL A 13 12.24 -10.86 0.29
C VAL A 13 12.62 -12.12 1.05
N ASP A 14 13.88 -12.59 0.95
CA ASP A 14 14.33 -13.81 1.59
C ASP A 14 14.29 -13.71 3.13
N LEU A 15 14.68 -12.56 3.67
CA LEU A 15 14.56 -12.27 5.09
C LEU A 15 13.09 -12.34 5.53
N LEU A 16 12.21 -11.65 4.83
CA LEU A 16 10.79 -11.61 5.17
C LEU A 16 10.13 -12.98 5.05
N ALA A 17 10.42 -13.72 3.97
CA ALA A 17 9.94 -15.08 3.78
C ALA A 17 10.42 -16.04 4.89
N THR A 18 11.65 -15.88 5.35
CA THR A 18 12.20 -16.67 6.46
C THR A 18 11.44 -16.38 7.76
N LEU A 19 11.21 -15.10 8.10
CA LEU A 19 10.45 -14.72 9.28
C LEU A 19 9.03 -15.29 9.24
N LEU A 20 8.36 -15.19 8.10
CA LEU A 20 7.00 -15.73 7.92
C LEU A 20 6.96 -17.27 8.06
N LYS A 21 7.96 -17.99 7.53
CA LYS A 21 8.08 -19.45 7.73
C LYS A 21 8.24 -19.83 9.20
N LEU A 22 8.91 -18.99 9.97
CA LEU A 22 9.05 -19.13 11.43
C LEU A 22 7.81 -18.67 12.20
N ARG A 23 6.70 -18.30 11.51
CA ARG A 23 5.47 -17.75 12.08
C ARG A 23 5.67 -16.44 12.85
N ILE A 24 6.69 -15.68 12.51
CA ILE A 24 6.92 -14.34 13.03
C ILE A 24 6.19 -13.35 12.12
N ILE A 25 5.44 -12.42 12.71
CA ILE A 25 4.78 -11.34 11.99
C ILE A 25 5.75 -10.16 11.91
N PRO A 26 6.31 -9.83 10.72
CA PRO A 26 7.19 -8.67 10.57
C PRO A 26 6.39 -7.37 10.71
N VAL A 27 6.83 -6.47 11.57
CA VAL A 27 6.34 -5.09 11.63
C VAL A 27 7.40 -4.20 11.00
N ILE A 28 7.05 -3.54 9.88
CA ILE A 28 8.01 -2.84 9.03
C ILE A 28 7.70 -1.34 9.05
N ALA A 29 8.68 -0.55 9.49
CA ALA A 29 8.61 0.90 9.37
C ALA A 29 8.85 1.33 7.91
N PRO A 30 8.23 2.42 7.42
CA PRO A 30 8.45 2.94 6.07
C PRO A 30 9.76 3.74 5.99
N ILE A 31 10.86 3.06 6.27
CA ILE A 31 12.22 3.60 6.29
C ILE A 31 13.06 2.81 5.29
N GLY A 32 13.73 3.53 4.40
CA GLY A 32 14.65 2.97 3.42
C GLY A 32 16.10 3.29 3.75
N TYR A 33 16.98 2.52 3.16
CA TYR A 33 18.42 2.71 3.23
C TYR A 33 18.97 2.98 1.83
N LEU A 34 19.75 4.04 1.66
CA LEU A 34 20.37 4.37 0.38
C LEU A 34 21.61 3.49 0.16
N LEU A 35 21.55 2.60 -0.82
CA LEU A 35 22.70 1.84 -1.28
C LEU A 35 23.47 2.69 -2.30
N SER A 36 24.44 3.48 -1.86
CA SER A 36 25.35 4.18 -2.76
C SER A 36 26.55 3.28 -3.05
N LYS A 37 26.73 2.89 -4.31
CA LYS A 37 27.93 2.17 -4.77
C LYS A 37 29.09 3.12 -5.13
N GLU A 38 28.82 4.41 -5.34
CA GLU A 38 29.75 5.34 -5.97
C GLU A 38 30.29 6.46 -5.08
N THR A 39 29.71 6.67 -3.93
CA THR A 39 30.19 7.73 -3.02
C THR A 39 30.59 7.13 -1.68
N LYS A 40 31.78 7.50 -1.19
CA LYS A 40 32.19 7.32 0.20
C LYS A 40 31.31 8.15 1.16
N GLN A 41 30.13 8.56 0.70
CA GLN A 41 29.15 9.29 1.51
C GLN A 41 28.47 8.33 2.47
N GLU A 42 28.28 8.82 3.67
CA GLU A 42 27.58 8.16 4.77
C GLU A 42 26.23 7.59 4.29
N SER A 43 25.96 6.38 4.71
CA SER A 43 24.67 5.73 4.47
C SER A 43 23.55 6.57 5.03
N HIS A 44 22.63 7.02 4.17
CA HIS A 44 21.50 7.82 4.60
C HIS A 44 20.26 6.95 4.80
N ILE A 45 19.61 7.15 5.94
CA ILE A 45 18.27 6.64 6.19
C ILE A 45 17.29 7.59 5.48
N LEU A 46 16.41 7.02 4.68
CA LEU A 46 15.40 7.74 3.90
C LEU A 46 14.01 7.45 4.45
N ASN A 47 13.21 8.49 4.59
CA ASN A 47 11.79 8.33 4.80
C ASN A 47 11.12 7.89 3.49
N VAL A 48 10.23 6.90 3.56
CA VAL A 48 9.46 6.39 2.41
C VAL A 48 7.98 6.60 2.69
N ASN A 49 7.20 6.90 1.66
CA ASN A 49 5.76 6.93 1.82
C ASN A 49 5.24 5.54 2.24
N ALA A 50 4.45 5.47 3.31
CA ALA A 50 3.98 4.20 3.88
C ALA A 50 3.10 3.40 2.91
N ASP A 51 2.28 4.06 2.11
CA ASP A 51 1.43 3.41 1.12
C ASP A 51 2.27 2.81 -0.02
N GLU A 52 3.31 3.54 -0.47
CA GLU A 52 4.27 3.05 -1.46
C GLU A 52 5.05 1.85 -0.93
N ALA A 53 5.52 1.92 0.32
CA ALA A 53 6.23 0.81 0.96
C ALA A 53 5.33 -0.44 1.07
N ALA A 54 4.08 -0.28 1.48
CA ALA A 54 3.11 -1.37 1.60
C ALA A 54 2.79 -2.00 0.23
N GLY A 55 2.57 -1.19 -0.80
CA GLY A 55 2.35 -1.65 -2.17
C GLY A 55 3.55 -2.41 -2.74
N ALA A 56 4.76 -1.89 -2.52
CA ALA A 56 6.00 -2.55 -2.94
C ALA A 56 6.22 -3.90 -2.22
N LEU A 57 5.96 -3.96 -0.91
CA LEU A 57 6.01 -5.19 -0.12
C LEU A 57 5.00 -6.22 -0.63
N ALA A 58 3.75 -5.82 -0.82
CA ALA A 58 2.69 -6.70 -1.32
C ALA A 58 3.04 -7.27 -2.70
N THR A 59 3.56 -6.44 -3.59
CA THR A 59 4.00 -6.83 -4.94
C THR A 59 5.16 -7.82 -4.91
N LYS A 60 6.19 -7.53 -4.12
CA LYS A 60 7.42 -8.35 -4.06
C LYS A 60 7.23 -9.68 -3.34
N LEU A 61 6.37 -9.71 -2.31
CA LEU A 61 6.00 -10.93 -1.58
C LEU A 61 4.89 -11.73 -2.28
N GLU A 62 4.34 -11.24 -3.39
CA GLU A 62 3.17 -11.81 -4.06
C GLU A 62 2.05 -12.10 -3.05
N ALA A 63 1.77 -11.08 -2.23
CA ALA A 63 0.80 -11.20 -1.15
C ALA A 63 -0.60 -11.52 -1.70
N LYS A 64 -1.36 -12.32 -0.97
CA LYS A 64 -2.76 -12.60 -1.35
C LYS A 64 -3.63 -11.37 -1.18
N LYS A 65 -3.41 -10.60 -0.13
CA LYS A 65 -4.19 -9.40 0.20
C LYS A 65 -3.28 -8.26 0.64
N LEU A 66 -3.65 -7.04 0.24
CA LEU A 66 -3.13 -5.78 0.75
C LEU A 66 -4.30 -5.00 1.36
N ILE A 67 -4.20 -4.66 2.64
CA ILE A 67 -5.25 -3.95 3.36
C ILE A 67 -4.70 -2.61 3.81
N PHE A 68 -5.27 -1.53 3.29
CA PHE A 68 -5.00 -0.18 3.76
C PHE A 68 -6.02 0.19 4.84
N LEU A 69 -5.52 0.44 6.04
CA LEU A 69 -6.30 1.04 7.12
C LEU A 69 -6.19 2.56 7.02
N THR A 70 -7.31 3.24 6.90
CA THR A 70 -7.38 4.69 6.72
C THR A 70 -8.42 5.31 7.65
N ASP A 71 -8.52 6.62 7.67
CA ASP A 71 -9.49 7.41 8.43
C ASP A 71 -10.79 7.71 7.65
N VAL A 72 -10.93 7.14 6.46
CA VAL A 72 -12.14 7.21 5.64
C VAL A 72 -12.72 5.83 5.39
N GLU A 73 -14.01 5.74 5.04
CA GLU A 73 -14.69 4.43 4.84
C GLU A 73 -14.12 3.61 3.68
N GLY A 74 -13.44 4.25 2.74
CA GLY A 74 -12.89 3.68 1.52
C GLY A 74 -12.72 4.74 0.45
N VAL A 75 -12.70 4.35 -0.82
CA VAL A 75 -12.65 5.27 -1.96
C VAL A 75 -14.02 5.88 -2.19
N LEU A 76 -14.09 7.20 -2.28
CA LEU A 76 -15.33 7.93 -2.53
C LEU A 76 -15.38 8.41 -3.99
N ASP A 77 -16.56 8.44 -4.57
CA ASP A 77 -16.81 9.07 -5.87
C ASP A 77 -16.83 10.61 -5.77
N ALA A 78 -16.99 11.29 -6.89
CA ALA A 78 -17.04 12.75 -6.95
C ALA A 78 -18.22 13.36 -6.15
N SER A 79 -19.25 12.57 -5.82
CA SER A 79 -20.38 12.97 -5.00
C SER A 79 -20.22 12.63 -3.52
N GLY A 80 -19.07 12.06 -3.13
CA GLY A 80 -18.77 11.65 -1.76
C GLY A 80 -19.38 10.30 -1.35
N ARG A 81 -19.88 9.50 -2.28
CA ARG A 81 -20.44 8.18 -1.99
C ARG A 81 -19.36 7.11 -2.07
N LEU A 82 -19.43 6.12 -1.16
CA LEU A 82 -18.50 5.01 -1.12
C LEU A 82 -18.62 4.12 -2.37
N ILE A 83 -17.48 3.89 -3.02
CA ILE A 83 -17.34 2.92 -4.11
C ILE A 83 -16.97 1.57 -3.49
N ARG A 84 -17.89 0.62 -3.51
CA ARG A 84 -17.69 -0.71 -2.91
C ARG A 84 -16.72 -1.59 -3.71
N LYS A 85 -16.77 -1.50 -5.03
CA LYS A 85 -15.90 -2.25 -5.93
C LYS A 85 -15.30 -1.30 -6.95
N LEU A 86 -14.01 -1.39 -7.15
CA LEU A 86 -13.27 -0.54 -8.06
C LEU A 86 -12.39 -1.43 -8.97
N SER A 87 -12.52 -1.28 -10.27
CA SER A 87 -11.62 -1.95 -11.20
C SER A 87 -10.31 -1.20 -11.33
N ARG A 88 -9.29 -1.88 -11.87
CA ARG A 88 -8.02 -1.24 -12.19
C ARG A 88 -8.18 -0.01 -13.09
N GLU A 89 -9.00 -0.12 -14.13
CA GLU A 89 -9.25 0.96 -15.09
C GLU A 89 -9.96 2.15 -14.41
N GLN A 90 -10.92 1.86 -13.53
CA GLN A 90 -11.60 2.90 -12.76
C GLN A 90 -10.64 3.61 -11.81
N ALA A 91 -9.77 2.86 -11.10
CA ALA A 91 -8.74 3.43 -10.23
C ALA A 91 -7.77 4.32 -11.01
N GLN A 92 -7.33 3.88 -12.18
CA GLN A 92 -6.46 4.64 -13.07
C GLN A 92 -7.15 5.93 -13.52
N ASN A 93 -8.40 5.85 -13.97
CA ASN A 93 -9.19 7.01 -14.40
C ASN A 93 -9.39 8.02 -13.27
N MET A 94 -9.61 7.57 -12.02
CA MET A 94 -9.74 8.47 -10.86
C MET A 94 -8.46 9.25 -10.58
N ILE A 95 -7.29 8.67 -10.86
CA ILE A 95 -6.00 9.36 -10.76
C ILE A 95 -5.86 10.39 -11.88
N GLU A 96 -6.12 10.00 -13.13
CA GLU A 96 -5.95 10.85 -14.31
C GLU A 96 -6.90 12.05 -14.33
N THR A 97 -8.14 11.85 -13.89
CA THR A 97 -9.15 12.92 -13.80
C THR A 97 -9.04 13.78 -12.54
N GLY A 98 -8.10 13.44 -11.63
CA GLY A 98 -7.90 14.18 -10.39
C GLY A 98 -9.05 14.05 -9.37
N VAL A 99 -9.89 13.02 -9.50
CA VAL A 99 -10.89 12.66 -8.48
C VAL A 99 -10.20 12.14 -7.23
N ALA A 100 -9.16 11.31 -7.42
CA ALA A 100 -8.30 10.89 -6.32
C ALA A 100 -7.37 12.03 -5.90
N ARG A 101 -7.53 12.51 -4.66
CA ARG A 101 -6.77 13.65 -4.11
C ARG A 101 -6.17 13.33 -2.75
N GLY A 102 -5.21 14.17 -2.33
CA GLY A 102 -4.57 14.06 -1.01
C GLY A 102 -4.00 12.67 -0.75
N GLY A 103 -4.25 12.13 0.43
CA GLY A 103 -3.76 10.81 0.82
C GLY A 103 -4.34 9.64 0.02
N MET A 104 -5.43 9.81 -0.73
CA MET A 104 -5.98 8.75 -1.58
C MET A 104 -5.15 8.52 -2.84
N LEU A 105 -4.51 9.55 -3.38
CA LEU A 105 -3.68 9.45 -4.59
C LEU A 105 -2.53 8.44 -4.43
N PRO A 106 -1.63 8.56 -3.42
CA PRO A 106 -0.55 7.58 -3.24
C PRO A 106 -1.08 6.17 -2.95
N LYS A 107 -2.22 6.03 -2.25
CA LYS A 107 -2.86 4.72 -2.02
C LYS A 107 -3.30 4.06 -3.31
N LEU A 108 -4.01 4.77 -4.18
CA LEU A 108 -4.43 4.22 -5.48
C LEU A 108 -3.24 3.91 -6.38
N GLN A 109 -2.18 4.71 -6.36
CA GLN A 109 -0.93 4.40 -7.07
C GLN A 109 -0.30 3.10 -6.58
N ALA A 110 -0.21 2.91 -5.26
CA ALA A 110 0.29 1.66 -4.66
C ALA A 110 -0.62 0.47 -5.00
N CYS A 111 -1.94 0.67 -5.03
CA CYS A 111 -2.90 -0.34 -5.48
C CYS A 111 -2.63 -0.78 -6.91
N LEU A 112 -2.47 0.16 -7.84
CA LEU A 112 -2.21 -0.15 -9.25
C LEU A 112 -0.93 -0.97 -9.45
N GLU A 113 0.12 -0.72 -8.67
CA GLU A 113 1.33 -1.52 -8.69
C GLU A 113 1.09 -2.95 -8.17
N ALA A 114 0.40 -3.10 -7.05
CA ALA A 114 0.10 -4.41 -6.47
C ALA A 114 -0.83 -5.25 -7.35
N LEU A 115 -1.77 -4.63 -8.05
CA LEU A 115 -2.67 -5.30 -9.00
C LEU A 115 -1.92 -5.98 -10.16
N LYS A 116 -0.71 -5.55 -10.52
CA LYS A 116 0.12 -6.22 -11.54
C LYS A 116 0.48 -7.66 -11.15
N LYS A 117 0.39 -7.99 -9.86
CA LYS A 117 0.66 -9.32 -9.28
C LYS A 117 -0.60 -10.01 -8.77
N ASN A 118 -1.78 -9.60 -9.23
CA ASN A 118 -3.07 -10.14 -8.82
C ASN A 118 -3.33 -10.10 -7.30
N VAL A 119 -2.77 -9.12 -6.61
CA VAL A 119 -3.02 -8.90 -5.18
C VAL A 119 -4.43 -8.37 -5.00
N GLU A 120 -5.23 -8.98 -4.13
CA GLU A 120 -6.53 -8.44 -3.71
C GLU A 120 -6.32 -7.26 -2.78
N ILE A 121 -7.00 -6.13 -3.04
CA ILE A 121 -6.76 -4.91 -2.28
C ILE A 121 -8.03 -4.43 -1.60
N HIS A 122 -7.90 -4.05 -0.33
CA HIS A 122 -8.97 -3.47 0.46
C HIS A 122 -8.51 -2.11 1.03
N ILE A 123 -9.37 -1.11 0.92
CA ILE A 123 -9.22 0.19 1.59
C ILE A 123 -10.39 0.34 2.55
N VAL A 124 -10.10 0.42 3.86
CA VAL A 124 -11.13 0.37 4.90
C VAL A 124 -10.86 1.36 6.03
N ASP A 125 -11.90 1.73 6.76
CA ASP A 125 -11.78 2.57 7.96
C ASP A 125 -11.15 1.77 9.11
N GLY A 126 -9.88 2.06 9.40
CA GLY A 126 -9.11 1.41 10.46
C GLY A 126 -9.55 1.76 11.89
N ARG A 127 -10.43 2.78 12.06
CA ARG A 127 -10.99 3.16 13.38
C ARG A 127 -12.11 2.24 13.82
N LYS A 128 -12.69 1.46 12.86
CA LYS A 128 -13.77 0.51 13.17
C LYS A 128 -13.19 -0.75 13.85
N PRO A 129 -13.84 -1.27 14.89
CA PRO A 129 -13.40 -2.50 15.51
C PRO A 129 -13.27 -3.65 14.52
N HIS A 130 -12.23 -4.45 14.66
CA HIS A 130 -11.99 -5.64 13.85
C HIS A 130 -11.87 -5.38 12.33
N ALA A 131 -11.49 -4.17 11.91
CA ALA A 131 -11.43 -3.78 10.48
C ALA A 131 -10.64 -4.80 9.64
N ILE A 132 -9.47 -5.27 10.10
CA ILE A 132 -8.66 -6.27 9.39
C ILE A 132 -9.40 -7.61 9.30
N LEU A 133 -9.98 -8.09 10.39
CA LEU A 133 -10.69 -9.37 10.40
C LEU A 133 -11.92 -9.35 9.48
N ASN A 134 -12.63 -8.23 9.46
CA ASN A 134 -13.77 -8.04 8.58
C ASN A 134 -13.39 -8.06 7.08
N CYS A 135 -12.15 -7.72 6.72
CA CYS A 135 -11.64 -7.88 5.35
C CYS A 135 -11.45 -9.34 4.93
N MET A 136 -11.54 -10.29 5.86
CA MET A 136 -11.44 -11.73 5.57
C MET A 136 -12.82 -12.40 5.40
N SER A 137 -13.92 -11.65 5.61
CA SER A 137 -15.29 -12.14 5.42
C SER A 137 -15.72 -12.10 3.95
N ASP A 138 -16.84 -12.76 3.64
CA ASP A 138 -17.43 -12.79 2.30
C ASP A 138 -17.97 -11.41 1.85
N ASN A 139 -18.25 -10.51 2.78
CA ASN A 139 -18.72 -9.17 2.51
C ASN A 139 -17.83 -8.13 3.24
N PRO A 140 -16.62 -7.90 2.76
CA PRO A 140 -15.68 -6.99 3.40
C PRO A 140 -16.17 -5.55 3.37
N PRO A 141 -15.87 -4.76 4.43
CA PRO A 141 -16.20 -3.33 4.44
C PRO A 141 -15.29 -2.54 3.49
N GLY A 142 -15.66 -1.28 3.26
CA GLY A 142 -14.84 -0.35 2.49
C GLY A 142 -14.88 -0.57 0.98
N THR A 143 -13.75 -0.33 0.34
CA THR A 143 -13.56 -0.51 -1.11
C THR A 143 -12.67 -1.72 -1.39
N PHE A 144 -13.16 -2.62 -2.21
CA PHE A 144 -12.41 -3.73 -2.78
C PHE A 144 -11.91 -3.34 -4.18
N ILE A 145 -10.62 -3.57 -4.46
CA ILE A 145 -10.01 -3.27 -5.77
C ILE A 145 -9.42 -4.56 -6.35
N LYS A 146 -9.80 -4.85 -7.61
CA LYS A 146 -9.31 -6.04 -8.32
C LYS A 146 -9.17 -5.76 -9.82
#